data_87642d7d58a32b7b7d3270ef49435ce7
#
_entry.id   87642d7d58a32b7b7d3270ef49435ce7
#
_cell.length_a   1.000
_cell.length_b   1.000
_cell.length_c   1.000
_cell.angle_alpha   90.00
_cell.angle_beta   90.00
_cell.angle_gamma   90.00
#
_symmetry.space_group_name_H-M   'P 1'
#
loop_
_entity.id
_entity.type
_entity.pdbx_description
1 polymer ?
#
loop_
_entity_poly.entity_id
_entity_poly.type
_entity_poly.pdbx_seq_one_letter_code
_entity_poly.pdbx_strand_id
1 'polypeptide(L)'
;LEEKILTGYIQHKTGKGHDDFSEPYPLYLSPSERIRWLRPVVVLTNRHCYSAANDFVQKARMMPYVTTMGDRTGGGSGFPFNSELPNGWGVRFSASPMLDVNKQHTEFGIDPTYKVSMTQEDIEKGKDTIIEAAITHLLSETEKK
;
A
#
# COMPACT_ATOMS: atom_id res chain seq x y z
N LEU A 1 -11.57 -2.34 -13.00
CA LEU A 1 -10.97 -3.57 -13.55
C LEU A 1 -11.96 -4.25 -14.49
N GLU A 2 -11.46 -4.78 -15.58
CA GLU A 2 -12.22 -5.63 -16.51
C GLU A 2 -11.91 -7.10 -16.26
N GLU A 3 -10.69 -7.38 -15.82
CA GLU A 3 -10.19 -8.71 -15.53
C GLU A 3 -9.59 -8.80 -14.12
N LYS A 4 -9.42 -10.02 -13.66
CA LYS A 4 -8.72 -10.33 -12.40
C LYS A 4 -7.24 -10.00 -12.56
N ILE A 5 -6.67 -9.20 -11.64
CA ILE A 5 -5.26 -8.83 -11.65
C ILE A 5 -4.52 -9.40 -10.43
N LEU A 6 -3.26 -9.76 -10.64
CA LEU A 6 -2.33 -10.09 -9.55
C LEU A 6 -1.93 -8.81 -8.82
N THR A 7 -2.03 -8.79 -7.50
CA THR A 7 -1.70 -7.63 -6.67
C THR A 7 -0.50 -7.83 -5.75
N GLY A 8 -0.01 -9.05 -5.63
CA GLY A 8 1.13 -9.41 -4.81
C GLY A 8 1.05 -10.85 -4.33
N TYR A 9 1.80 -11.15 -3.29
CA TYR A 9 1.86 -12.48 -2.69
C TYR A 9 1.85 -12.39 -1.18
N ILE A 10 1.49 -13.49 -0.53
CA ILE A 10 1.62 -13.70 0.91
C ILE A 10 2.37 -15.00 1.17
N GLN A 11 3.19 -15.02 2.20
CA GLN A 11 3.80 -16.24 2.73
C GLN A 11 3.34 -16.47 4.17
N HIS A 12 3.40 -17.69 4.63
CA HIS A 12 3.07 -18.07 5.99
C HIS A 12 4.26 -18.75 6.64
N LYS A 13 4.45 -18.50 7.92
CA LYS A 13 5.45 -19.18 8.73
C LYS A 13 5.11 -20.68 8.79
N THR A 14 6.06 -21.54 8.46
CA THR A 14 5.88 -23.01 8.42
C THR A 14 6.68 -23.75 9.46
N GLY A 15 7.64 -23.07 10.11
CA GLY A 15 8.52 -23.69 11.11
C GLY A 15 9.12 -22.69 12.08
N LYS A 16 10.08 -23.17 12.88
CA LYS A 16 10.77 -22.38 13.93
C LYS A 16 12.02 -21.64 13.40
N GLY A 17 12.55 -22.04 12.28
CA GLY A 17 13.72 -21.42 11.65
C GLY A 17 13.39 -20.02 11.14
N HIS A 18 14.38 -19.15 11.03
CA HIS A 18 14.18 -17.77 10.58
C HIS A 18 13.53 -17.72 9.19
N ASP A 19 13.96 -18.55 8.29
CA ASP A 19 13.56 -18.56 6.87
C ASP A 19 12.52 -19.65 6.53
N ASP A 20 11.90 -20.25 7.55
CA ASP A 20 10.87 -21.27 7.37
C ASP A 20 9.54 -20.63 6.94
N PHE A 21 9.42 -20.29 5.67
CA PHE A 21 8.20 -19.76 5.07
C PHE A 21 7.66 -20.69 3.97
N SER A 22 6.36 -20.61 3.74
CA SER A 22 5.71 -21.25 2.61
C SER A 22 6.17 -20.64 1.28
N GLU A 23 5.91 -21.35 0.17
CA GLU A 23 5.96 -20.70 -1.15
C GLU A 23 5.03 -19.49 -1.18
N PRO A 24 5.37 -18.44 -1.95
CA PRO A 24 4.54 -17.26 -2.10
C PRO A 24 3.19 -17.59 -2.73
N TYR A 25 2.11 -17.41 -1.98
CA TYR A 25 0.73 -17.60 -2.47
C TYR A 25 0.24 -16.33 -3.15
N PRO A 26 -0.23 -16.38 -4.41
CA PRO A 26 -0.64 -15.19 -5.15
C PRO A 26 -1.95 -14.59 -4.65
N LEU A 27 -1.96 -13.28 -4.51
CA LEU A 27 -3.13 -12.48 -4.15
C LEU A 27 -3.67 -11.76 -5.38
N TYR A 28 -4.97 -11.88 -5.59
CA TYR A 28 -5.63 -11.29 -6.74
C TYR A 28 -6.74 -10.34 -6.32
N LEU A 29 -7.00 -9.36 -7.17
CA LEU A 29 -8.16 -8.50 -7.10
C LEU A 29 -9.06 -8.77 -8.31
N SER A 30 -10.33 -9.06 -8.05
CA SER A 30 -11.33 -9.30 -9.07
C SER A 30 -12.13 -8.02 -9.37
N PRO A 31 -12.67 -7.86 -10.58
CA PRO A 31 -13.61 -6.80 -10.89
C PRO A 31 -14.82 -6.82 -9.97
N SER A 32 -15.35 -5.64 -9.62
CA SER A 32 -16.62 -5.54 -8.90
C SER A 32 -17.79 -5.96 -9.82
N GLU A 33 -18.70 -6.74 -9.31
CA GLU A 33 -19.97 -7.08 -9.98
C GLU A 33 -21.00 -5.93 -9.89
N ARG A 34 -20.71 -4.93 -9.05
CA ARG A 34 -21.59 -3.78 -8.81
C ARG A 34 -21.08 -2.54 -9.53
N ILE A 35 -20.98 -1.41 -8.81
CA ILE A 35 -20.48 -0.15 -9.32
C ILE A 35 -18.98 -0.25 -9.58
N ARG A 36 -18.55 0.20 -10.77
CA ARG A 36 -17.13 0.33 -11.15
C ARG A 36 -16.83 1.79 -11.43
N TRP A 37 -15.80 2.30 -10.76
CA TRP A 37 -15.29 3.63 -11.05
C TRP A 37 -14.22 3.52 -12.14
N LEU A 38 -14.44 4.18 -13.28
CA LEU A 38 -13.58 4.11 -14.46
C LEU A 38 -12.87 5.44 -14.78
N ARG A 39 -12.93 6.39 -13.85
CA ARG A 39 -12.26 7.68 -14.01
C ARG A 39 -10.92 7.68 -13.26
N PRO A 40 -9.99 8.58 -13.61
CA PRO A 40 -8.74 8.74 -12.87
C PRO A 40 -8.97 8.95 -11.38
N VAL A 41 -8.12 8.34 -10.57
CA VAL A 41 -8.12 8.41 -9.11
C VAL A 41 -6.68 8.65 -8.66
N VAL A 42 -6.48 9.57 -7.72
CA VAL A 42 -5.22 9.69 -7.01
C VAL A 42 -5.39 9.19 -5.58
N VAL A 43 -4.54 8.25 -5.18
CA VAL A 43 -4.41 7.79 -3.80
C VAL A 43 -3.22 8.51 -3.16
N LEU A 44 -3.51 9.34 -2.15
CA LEU A 44 -2.49 10.08 -1.42
C LEU A 44 -1.80 9.18 -0.40
N THR A 45 -0.48 9.25 -0.34
CA THR A 45 0.36 8.40 0.50
C THR A 45 1.30 9.20 1.38
N ASN A 46 1.54 8.70 2.56
CA ASN A 46 2.59 9.15 3.45
C ASN A 46 2.97 8.02 4.43
N ARG A 47 3.92 8.27 5.32
CA ARG A 47 4.41 7.28 6.29
C ARG A 47 3.34 6.75 7.27
N HIS A 48 2.18 7.41 7.39
CA HIS A 48 1.05 6.94 8.21
C HIS A 48 0.18 5.91 7.47
N CYS A 49 0.39 5.72 6.16
CA CYS A 49 -0.17 4.58 5.43
C CYS A 49 0.57 3.31 5.90
N TYR A 50 0.10 2.71 6.99
CA TYR A 50 0.75 1.61 7.69
C TYR A 50 -0.16 0.38 7.79
N SER A 51 0.41 -0.83 7.77
CA SER A 51 -0.32 -2.09 7.90
C SER A 51 -1.42 -2.24 6.82
N ALA A 52 -2.69 -2.35 7.18
CA ALA A 52 -3.80 -2.47 6.23
C ALA A 52 -3.88 -1.33 5.21
N ALA A 53 -3.48 -0.10 5.59
CA ALA A 53 -3.40 1.01 4.65
C ALA A 53 -2.24 0.84 3.65
N ASN A 54 -1.12 0.25 4.07
CA ASN A 54 -0.02 -0.11 3.18
C ASN A 54 -0.45 -1.20 2.16
N ASP A 55 -1.18 -2.23 2.62
CA ASP A 55 -1.75 -3.26 1.76
C ASP A 55 -2.78 -2.70 0.78
N PHE A 56 -3.60 -1.74 1.21
CA PHE A 56 -4.50 -1.01 0.31
C PHE A 56 -3.72 -0.27 -0.79
N VAL A 57 -2.66 0.47 -0.45
CA VAL A 57 -1.82 1.17 -1.43
C VAL A 57 -1.18 0.17 -2.41
N GLN A 58 -0.69 -0.98 -1.91
CA GLN A 58 -0.14 -2.04 -2.76
C GLN A 58 -1.15 -2.52 -3.80
N LYS A 59 -2.39 -2.73 -3.42
CA LYS A 59 -3.45 -3.17 -4.34
C LYS A 59 -3.91 -2.05 -5.27
N ALA A 60 -4.08 -0.84 -4.74
CA ALA A 60 -4.56 0.32 -5.47
C ALA A 60 -3.62 0.68 -6.64
N ARG A 61 -2.30 0.68 -6.40
CA ARG A 61 -1.30 0.99 -7.45
C ARG A 61 -1.30 0.03 -8.64
N MET A 62 -1.91 -1.15 -8.50
CA MET A 62 -2.05 -2.12 -9.58
C MET A 62 -3.25 -1.86 -10.48
N MET A 63 -4.13 -0.92 -10.11
CA MET A 63 -5.31 -0.59 -10.90
C MET A 63 -4.97 0.41 -12.01
N PRO A 64 -5.50 0.22 -13.24
CA PRO A 64 -5.11 1.03 -14.41
C PRO A 64 -5.48 2.51 -14.33
N TYR A 65 -6.46 2.88 -13.49
CA TYR A 65 -6.92 4.27 -13.33
C TYR A 65 -6.45 4.91 -12.02
N VAL A 66 -5.57 4.24 -11.28
CA VAL A 66 -5.11 4.72 -9.98
C VAL A 66 -3.66 5.16 -10.07
N THR A 67 -3.43 6.39 -9.67
CA THR A 67 -2.10 6.99 -9.47
C THR A 67 -1.87 7.13 -7.96
N THR A 68 -0.73 6.69 -7.45
CA THR A 68 -0.33 6.95 -6.06
C THR A 68 0.59 8.16 -6.01
N MET A 69 0.34 9.08 -5.09
CA MET A 69 1.07 10.35 -4.99
C MET A 69 1.33 10.73 -3.53
N GLY A 70 2.50 11.24 -3.25
CA GLY A 70 2.91 11.68 -1.91
C GLY A 70 4.26 11.16 -1.49
N ASP A 71 4.40 10.83 -0.21
CA ASP A 71 5.59 10.21 0.35
C ASP A 71 5.46 8.68 0.39
N ARG A 72 6.61 8.01 0.59
CA ARG A 72 6.67 6.58 0.83
C ARG A 72 5.77 6.19 2.01
N THR A 73 5.07 5.07 1.88
CA THR A 73 4.24 4.52 2.96
C THR A 73 5.08 4.02 4.15
N GLY A 74 4.45 3.80 5.29
CA GLY A 74 5.12 3.34 6.51
C GLY A 74 5.39 1.83 6.56
N GLY A 75 4.81 1.04 5.64
CA GLY A 75 5.00 -0.40 5.62
C GLY A 75 4.18 -1.16 6.69
N GLY A 76 4.83 -2.07 7.39
CA GLY A 76 4.24 -2.80 8.52
C GLY A 76 3.23 -3.87 8.13
N SER A 77 3.36 -4.44 6.94
CA SER A 77 2.53 -5.54 6.46
C SER A 77 3.03 -6.88 7.00
N GLY A 78 2.18 -7.74 7.55
CA GLY A 78 2.69 -9.01 8.06
C GLY A 78 1.72 -9.81 8.91
N PHE A 79 0.46 -9.43 9.02
CA PHE A 79 -0.56 -10.15 9.80
C PHE A 79 -0.05 -10.55 11.18
N PRO A 80 0.20 -9.60 12.08
CA PRO A 80 0.83 -9.87 13.36
C PRO A 80 -0.08 -10.71 14.27
N PHE A 81 0.54 -11.61 15.05
CA PHE A 81 -0.11 -12.29 16.16
C PHE A 81 0.45 -11.80 17.50
N ASN A 82 -0.34 -11.97 18.55
CA ASN A 82 0.05 -11.63 19.91
C ASN A 82 0.46 -12.89 20.67
N SER A 83 1.42 -12.75 21.54
CA SER A 83 1.85 -13.78 22.49
C SER A 83 2.17 -13.10 23.83
N GLU A 84 2.44 -13.91 24.86
CA GLU A 84 2.77 -13.42 26.20
C GLU A 84 4.04 -14.10 26.69
N LEU A 85 4.89 -13.31 27.34
CA LEU A 85 6.08 -13.81 28.05
C LEU A 85 5.69 -14.35 29.42
N PRO A 86 6.52 -15.24 30.02
CA PRO A 86 6.22 -15.82 31.35
C PRO A 86 6.03 -14.79 32.48
N ASN A 87 6.51 -13.56 32.30
CA ASN A 87 6.34 -12.47 33.23
C ASN A 87 5.06 -11.63 33.00
N GLY A 88 4.18 -12.05 32.07
CA GLY A 88 2.94 -11.36 31.73
C GLY A 88 3.08 -10.22 30.72
N TRP A 89 4.24 -10.01 30.13
CA TRP A 89 4.40 -8.99 29.08
C TRP A 89 3.87 -9.49 27.74
N GLY A 90 3.03 -8.67 27.14
CA GLY A 90 2.57 -8.91 25.77
C GLY A 90 3.67 -8.65 24.74
N VAL A 91 3.78 -9.53 23.77
CA VAL A 91 4.67 -9.40 22.62
C VAL A 91 3.87 -9.58 21.32
N ARG A 92 4.33 -8.95 20.24
CA ARG A 92 3.66 -8.99 18.95
C ARG A 92 4.66 -9.27 17.85
N PHE A 93 4.34 -10.23 16.99
CA PHE A 93 5.20 -10.67 15.90
C PHE A 93 4.46 -10.67 14.57
N SER A 94 5.12 -10.25 13.49
CA SER A 94 4.66 -10.51 12.12
C SER A 94 4.83 -11.99 11.79
N ALA A 95 3.78 -12.60 11.19
CA ALA A 95 3.77 -14.02 10.89
C ALA A 95 3.65 -14.34 9.40
N SER A 96 3.21 -13.39 8.60
CA SER A 96 2.88 -13.61 7.18
C SER A 96 3.42 -12.47 6.34
N PRO A 97 4.67 -12.55 5.84
CA PRO A 97 5.23 -11.55 4.96
C PRO A 97 4.36 -11.29 3.73
N MET A 98 4.14 -10.01 3.42
CA MET A 98 3.47 -9.57 2.21
C MET A 98 4.52 -9.14 1.19
N LEU A 99 4.36 -9.58 -0.04
CA LEU A 99 5.25 -9.29 -1.16
C LEU A 99 4.48 -8.58 -2.28
N ASP A 100 5.16 -7.72 -2.99
CA ASP A 100 4.62 -7.12 -4.22
C ASP A 100 4.61 -8.13 -5.39
N VAL A 101 4.20 -7.66 -6.58
CA VAL A 101 4.14 -8.49 -7.79
C VAL A 101 5.52 -8.97 -8.27
N ASN A 102 6.59 -8.30 -7.83
CA ASN A 102 7.97 -8.67 -8.11
C ASN A 102 8.59 -9.51 -6.99
N LYS A 103 7.76 -9.96 -6.03
CA LYS A 103 8.16 -10.71 -4.83
C LYS A 103 9.11 -9.93 -3.90
N GLN A 104 9.02 -8.60 -3.89
CA GLN A 104 9.74 -7.74 -2.95
C GLN A 104 8.89 -7.49 -1.71
N HIS A 105 9.50 -7.48 -0.52
CA HIS A 105 8.81 -7.21 0.73
C HIS A 105 8.20 -5.82 0.75
N THR A 106 6.92 -5.72 1.14
CA THR A 106 6.23 -4.44 1.34
C THR A 106 6.32 -3.92 2.79
N GLU A 107 7.01 -4.66 3.67
CA GLU A 107 7.20 -4.36 5.09
C GLU A 107 7.84 -2.99 5.33
N PHE A 108 8.77 -2.58 4.47
CA PHE A 108 9.51 -1.33 4.62
C PHE A 108 8.89 -0.15 3.87
N GLY A 109 7.65 -0.29 3.44
CA GLY A 109 6.89 0.73 2.74
C GLY A 109 6.98 0.63 1.22
N ILE A 110 6.10 1.37 0.57
CA ILE A 110 5.88 1.40 -0.87
C ILE A 110 6.10 2.83 -1.36
N ASP A 111 6.95 3.00 -2.38
CA ASP A 111 7.11 4.30 -3.01
C ASP A 111 5.89 4.62 -3.89
N PRO A 112 5.37 5.86 -3.86
CA PRO A 112 4.30 6.28 -4.75
C PRO A 112 4.77 6.39 -6.19
N THR A 113 3.83 6.41 -7.14
CA THR A 113 4.09 6.68 -8.56
C THR A 113 4.72 8.06 -8.76
N TYR A 114 4.19 9.07 -8.07
CA TYR A 114 4.74 10.42 -8.05
C TYR A 114 5.10 10.82 -6.62
N LYS A 115 6.39 11.02 -6.38
CA LYS A 115 6.88 11.48 -5.08
C LYS A 115 6.67 12.98 -4.95
N VAL A 116 5.86 13.37 -3.97
CA VAL A 116 5.58 14.75 -3.60
C VAL A 116 5.59 14.84 -2.09
N SER A 117 6.43 15.69 -1.52
CA SER A 117 6.51 15.91 -0.08
C SER A 117 5.96 17.28 0.28
N MET A 118 5.44 17.43 1.50
CA MET A 118 5.05 18.70 2.06
C MET A 118 6.21 19.70 2.04
N THR A 119 5.97 20.92 1.58
CA THR A 119 6.96 22.00 1.67
C THR A 119 6.75 22.84 2.92
N GLN A 120 7.83 23.39 3.46
CA GLN A 120 7.75 24.26 4.62
C GLN A 120 6.90 25.50 4.33
N GLU A 121 7.02 26.06 3.14
CA GLU A 121 6.25 27.22 2.69
C GLU A 121 4.73 26.94 2.67
N ASP A 122 4.32 25.78 2.16
CA ASP A 122 2.90 25.40 2.11
C ASP A 122 2.36 25.11 3.51
N ILE A 123 3.14 24.47 4.38
CA ILE A 123 2.77 24.24 5.78
C ILE A 123 2.48 25.57 6.47
N GLU A 124 3.35 26.57 6.33
CA GLU A 124 3.19 27.90 6.90
C GLU A 124 1.96 28.65 6.37
N LYS A 125 1.58 28.37 5.12
CA LYS A 125 0.37 28.93 4.48
C LYS A 125 -0.89 28.10 4.73
N GLY A 126 -0.81 26.99 5.49
CA GLY A 126 -1.93 26.07 5.72
C GLY A 126 -2.40 25.33 4.47
N LYS A 127 -1.51 25.13 3.49
CA LYS A 127 -1.77 24.37 2.27
C LYS A 127 -1.19 22.97 2.36
N ASP A 128 -1.85 22.00 1.73
CA ASP A 128 -1.33 20.66 1.56
C ASP A 128 -0.71 20.50 0.16
N THR A 129 0.62 20.50 0.10
CA THR A 129 1.39 20.37 -1.16
C THR A 129 0.98 19.13 -1.94
N ILE A 130 0.71 18.00 -1.24
CA ILE A 130 0.39 16.72 -1.86
C ILE A 130 -1.02 16.77 -2.48
N ILE A 131 -1.99 17.36 -1.77
CA ILE A 131 -3.35 17.55 -2.29
C ILE A 131 -3.35 18.48 -3.52
N GLU A 132 -2.64 19.60 -3.47
CA GLU A 132 -2.54 20.54 -4.60
C GLU A 132 -1.94 19.88 -5.85
N ALA A 133 -0.88 19.10 -5.67
CA ALA A 133 -0.28 18.34 -6.76
C ALA A 133 -1.24 17.29 -7.34
N ALA A 134 -2.02 16.62 -6.48
CA ALA A 134 -3.01 15.63 -6.92
C ALA A 134 -4.16 16.27 -7.71
N ILE A 135 -4.65 17.42 -7.29
CA ILE A 135 -5.67 18.19 -8.01
C ILE A 135 -5.14 18.57 -9.39
N THR A 136 -3.93 19.14 -9.45
CA THR A 136 -3.28 19.53 -10.71
C THR A 136 -3.16 18.36 -11.66
N HIS A 137 -2.72 17.19 -11.15
CA HIS A 137 -2.62 15.97 -11.94
C HIS A 137 -3.98 15.51 -12.50
N LEU A 138 -5.03 15.47 -11.67
CA LEU A 138 -6.37 15.05 -12.09
C LEU A 138 -6.98 16.00 -13.13
N LEU A 139 -6.78 17.30 -13.01
CA LEU A 139 -7.24 18.28 -14.00
C LEU A 139 -6.57 18.04 -15.34
N SER A 140 -5.25 17.82 -15.37
CA SER A 140 -4.51 17.55 -16.61
C SER A 140 -4.94 16.25 -17.30
N GLU A 141 -5.35 15.23 -16.55
CA GLU A 141 -5.87 13.97 -17.11
C GLU A 141 -7.30 14.11 -17.70
N THR A 142 -8.08 15.07 -17.19
CA THR A 142 -9.43 15.35 -17.73
C THR A 142 -9.42 16.18 -18.99
N GLU A 143 -8.40 17.00 -19.21
CA GLU A 143 -8.24 17.80 -20.45
C GLU A 143 -7.75 16.99 -21.65
N LYS A 144 -7.19 15.80 -21.44
CA LYS A 144 -6.71 14.89 -22.50
C LYS A 144 -7.81 14.04 -23.15
N LYS A 145 -9.04 14.17 -22.72
CA LYS A 145 -10.22 13.44 -23.26
C LYS A 145 -11.12 14.33 -24.08
#